data_4eb15dd7763080a294f54b41d7a833fa
#
_entry.id   4eb15dd7763080a294f54b41d7a833fa
#
_cell.length_a   1.000
_cell.length_b   1.000
_cell.length_c   1.000
_cell.angle_alpha   90.00
_cell.angle_beta   90.00
_cell.angle_gamma   90.00
#
_symmetry.space_group_name_H-M   'P 1'
#
loop_
_entity.id
_entity.type
_entity.pdbx_description
1 polymer ?
#
loop_
_entity_poly.entity_id
_entity_poly.type
_entity_poly.pdbx_seq_one_letter_code
_entity_poly.pdbx_strand_id
1 'polypeptide(L)'
;MKITIDPRGKTTNTDFSWQEGLGCDHALQLHRTDMVEQLCYAHEELGIRSLRFHGIFDDDMWTISDLCTFSPMPGGRNVRDWNFRQCGHVYDNLLDCGVKPFVELSFMPSQLAKTKKTGLHYKNYTSPPKDWKEWGDYIKAFISFLLDRYGAAEVESWWFEVWNEPDLTGFFSGTQSEYFKLYEVTAQAVKCVDANIRVGGPSTSACRWVDEFITYCKAHNVPIDFISTHHYPGDAFGNLITPANYMGIFKTMVDAVKKKADLTQTLGKMFFFPDKAAKVPKNALTKMDDDLVAKVGDLPVFITEWNSMAIFAAPVHDEKYSAAFVLKSVLDLNNQFAGYFFWCLSDLFEEQIQLNKPFIGGFGIITNDGIPKPNFWAFKLLSKLYSQRLDIGFRAFGEVEYAAFRDGSSIQVVVFAQSNDPNEKERHDVEIEIDGIAVSAQVERIDDDHCNPKKLWLQMGAPQNLTPKQVENIKVGSKLRAETAEFAFRNCKTVLHCTLQTNDIALYTIELEG
;
A
#
# COMPACT_ATOMS: atom_id res chain seq x y z
N MET A 1 -15.13 28.63 -5.33
CA MET A 1 -14.03 28.49 -6.33
C MET A 1 -14.64 28.32 -7.72
N LYS A 2 -13.94 28.78 -8.79
CA LYS A 2 -14.38 28.55 -10.18
C LYS A 2 -13.28 27.79 -10.93
N ILE A 3 -13.67 26.70 -11.60
CA ILE A 3 -12.82 25.87 -12.46
C ILE A 3 -13.32 26.03 -13.89
N THR A 4 -12.42 26.30 -14.85
CA THR A 4 -12.76 26.39 -16.27
C THR A 4 -11.96 25.34 -17.03
N ILE A 5 -12.66 24.55 -17.85
CA ILE A 5 -12.11 23.43 -18.60
C ILE A 5 -12.33 23.63 -20.09
N ASP A 6 -11.25 23.67 -20.87
CA ASP A 6 -11.30 23.53 -22.33
C ASP A 6 -11.04 22.04 -22.67
N PRO A 7 -12.03 21.32 -23.16
CA PRO A 7 -11.88 19.91 -23.54
C PRO A 7 -10.86 19.68 -24.66
N ARG A 8 -10.53 20.71 -25.44
CA ARG A 8 -9.56 20.67 -26.55
C ARG A 8 -8.15 21.01 -26.08
N GLY A 9 -7.97 21.27 -24.78
CA GLY A 9 -6.69 21.55 -24.17
C GLY A 9 -5.65 20.45 -24.42
N LYS A 10 -4.39 20.78 -24.18
CA LYS A 10 -3.29 19.82 -24.25
C LYS A 10 -3.49 18.70 -23.23
N THR A 11 -3.17 17.46 -23.60
CA THR A 11 -3.26 16.28 -22.74
C THR A 11 -1.90 15.59 -22.60
N THR A 12 -1.73 14.93 -21.46
CA THR A 12 -0.63 13.99 -21.18
C THR A 12 -1.24 12.62 -20.90
N ASN A 13 -0.67 11.55 -21.46
CA ASN A 13 -1.10 10.20 -21.12
C ASN A 13 -0.77 9.92 -19.65
N THR A 14 -1.76 9.37 -18.93
CA THR A 14 -1.60 8.95 -17.54
C THR A 14 -1.28 7.47 -17.50
N ASP A 15 -0.16 7.13 -16.87
CA ASP A 15 0.14 5.77 -16.47
C ASP A 15 -0.42 5.54 -15.05
N PHE A 16 -1.08 4.42 -14.85
CA PHE A 16 -1.66 4.07 -13.56
C PHE A 16 -0.73 3.15 -12.78
N SER A 17 0.47 3.64 -12.47
CA SER A 17 1.52 2.88 -11.74
C SER A 17 1.06 2.36 -10.37
N TRP A 18 0.00 2.93 -9.79
CA TRP A 18 -0.61 2.41 -8.57
C TRP A 18 -1.30 1.04 -8.77
N GLN A 19 -1.70 0.70 -10.01
CA GLN A 19 -2.27 -0.61 -10.32
C GLN A 19 -1.21 -1.71 -10.42
N GLU A 20 0.08 -1.34 -10.44
CA GLU A 20 1.15 -2.33 -10.46
C GLU A 20 1.09 -3.24 -9.24
N GLY A 21 0.64 -2.75 -8.08
CA GLY A 21 0.37 -3.65 -6.97
C GLY A 21 -0.15 -3.01 -5.69
N LEU A 22 -0.44 -3.90 -4.73
CA LEU A 22 -0.75 -3.58 -3.33
C LEU A 22 0.23 -4.28 -2.40
N GLY A 23 0.43 -3.71 -1.21
CA GLY A 23 1.00 -4.40 -0.08
C GLY A 23 -0.01 -5.34 0.58
N CYS A 24 0.49 -6.38 1.22
CA CYS A 24 -0.27 -7.28 2.09
C CYS A 24 0.57 -7.58 3.33
N ASP A 25 -0.05 -8.11 4.38
CA ASP A 25 0.63 -8.41 5.63
C ASP A 25 1.69 -9.52 5.44
N HIS A 26 1.36 -10.74 5.70
CA HIS A 26 2.28 -11.86 5.91
C HIS A 26 1.91 -13.04 5.00
N ALA A 27 2.91 -13.76 4.48
CA ALA A 27 2.73 -14.85 3.51
C ALA A 27 1.71 -15.90 3.96
N LEU A 28 1.71 -16.28 5.24
CA LEU A 28 0.79 -17.28 5.79
C LEU A 28 -0.68 -16.87 5.63
N GLN A 29 -1.00 -15.57 5.66
CA GLN A 29 -2.37 -15.07 5.45
C GLN A 29 -2.93 -15.46 4.08
N LEU A 30 -2.07 -15.62 3.08
CA LEU A 30 -2.47 -15.98 1.71
C LEU A 30 -2.84 -17.47 1.53
N HIS A 31 -2.78 -18.28 2.60
CA HIS A 31 -3.42 -19.59 2.66
C HIS A 31 -4.89 -19.52 3.12
N ARG A 32 -5.36 -18.37 3.60
CA ARG A 32 -6.73 -18.18 4.06
C ARG A 32 -7.66 -17.90 2.89
N THR A 33 -8.79 -18.57 2.85
CA THR A 33 -9.81 -18.37 1.81
C THR A 33 -10.32 -16.93 1.79
N ASP A 34 -10.57 -16.33 2.97
CA ASP A 34 -11.09 -14.97 3.08
C ASP A 34 -10.11 -13.91 2.58
N MET A 35 -8.78 -14.11 2.78
CA MET A 35 -7.75 -13.23 2.22
C MET A 35 -7.69 -13.36 0.69
N VAL A 36 -7.72 -14.59 0.17
CA VAL A 36 -7.70 -14.84 -1.28
C VAL A 36 -8.94 -14.28 -1.96
N GLU A 37 -10.13 -14.43 -1.36
CA GLU A 37 -11.37 -13.81 -1.84
C GLU A 37 -11.26 -12.29 -1.91
N GLN A 38 -10.66 -11.64 -0.90
CA GLN A 38 -10.43 -10.19 -0.92
C GLN A 38 -9.42 -9.77 -1.99
N LEU A 39 -8.38 -10.58 -2.23
CA LEU A 39 -7.40 -10.34 -3.29
C LEU A 39 -8.05 -10.41 -4.69
N CYS A 40 -8.78 -11.49 -4.97
CA CYS A 40 -9.49 -11.66 -6.25
C CYS A 40 -10.47 -10.50 -6.47
N TYR A 41 -11.21 -10.10 -5.42
CA TYR A 41 -12.15 -8.97 -5.49
C TYR A 41 -11.43 -7.64 -5.78
N ALA A 42 -10.28 -7.39 -5.14
CA ALA A 42 -9.48 -6.19 -5.42
C ALA A 42 -8.92 -6.19 -6.85
N HIS A 43 -8.46 -7.34 -7.36
CA HIS A 43 -8.03 -7.47 -8.75
C HIS A 43 -9.18 -7.16 -9.73
N GLU A 44 -10.35 -7.78 -9.56
CA GLU A 44 -11.51 -7.61 -10.44
C GLU A 44 -12.04 -6.16 -10.44
N GLU A 45 -12.10 -5.53 -9.27
CA GLU A 45 -12.70 -4.20 -9.14
C GLU A 45 -11.70 -3.06 -9.43
N LEU A 46 -10.43 -3.23 -9.08
CA LEU A 46 -9.44 -2.16 -9.13
C LEU A 46 -8.40 -2.34 -10.27
N GLY A 47 -8.25 -3.55 -10.79
CA GLY A 47 -7.24 -3.87 -11.81
C GLY A 47 -5.83 -4.02 -11.24
N ILE A 48 -5.69 -4.42 -9.97
CA ILE A 48 -4.40 -4.65 -9.32
C ILE A 48 -3.66 -5.80 -10.01
N ARG A 49 -2.38 -5.61 -10.35
CA ARG A 49 -1.58 -6.54 -11.16
C ARG A 49 -0.69 -7.45 -10.33
N SER A 50 -0.19 -6.96 -9.18
CA SER A 50 0.69 -7.76 -8.32
C SER A 50 0.41 -7.53 -6.82
N LEU A 51 0.94 -8.43 -5.99
CA LEU A 51 0.85 -8.33 -4.53
C LEU A 51 2.23 -8.53 -3.92
N ARG A 52 2.61 -7.63 -3.00
CA ARG A 52 3.80 -7.69 -2.16
C ARG A 52 3.40 -8.03 -0.73
N PHE A 53 4.12 -8.92 -0.09
CA PHE A 53 3.87 -9.35 1.30
C PHE A 53 5.15 -9.81 1.97
N HIS A 54 5.16 -9.79 3.30
CA HIS A 54 6.29 -10.17 4.14
C HIS A 54 6.41 -11.68 4.34
N GLY A 55 7.61 -12.13 4.70
CA GLY A 55 7.82 -13.38 5.40
C GLY A 55 7.62 -14.66 4.61
N ILE A 56 7.93 -14.68 3.31
CA ILE A 56 7.85 -15.91 2.50
C ILE A 56 8.78 -17.04 3.01
N PHE A 57 9.79 -16.70 3.84
CA PHE A 57 10.73 -17.61 4.43
C PHE A 57 10.57 -17.77 5.94
N ASP A 58 9.55 -17.20 6.54
CA ASP A 58 9.29 -17.33 7.98
C ASP A 58 9.08 -18.80 8.37
N ASP A 59 9.34 -19.13 9.64
CA ASP A 59 9.32 -20.49 10.13
C ASP A 59 7.97 -21.20 9.94
N ASP A 60 6.87 -20.47 9.91
CA ASP A 60 5.52 -20.97 9.66
C ASP A 60 5.27 -21.33 8.18
N MET A 61 6.14 -20.88 7.26
CA MET A 61 6.17 -21.34 5.87
C MET A 61 6.89 -22.67 5.68
N TRP A 62 7.50 -23.23 6.74
CA TRP A 62 8.11 -24.56 6.77
C TRP A 62 9.13 -24.81 5.67
N THR A 63 9.91 -23.79 5.31
CA THR A 63 10.86 -23.87 4.20
C THR A 63 12.11 -24.68 4.52
N ILE A 64 12.40 -24.91 5.81
CA ILE A 64 13.51 -25.74 6.26
C ILE A 64 13.02 -26.82 7.21
N SER A 65 13.18 -28.09 6.82
CA SER A 65 12.92 -29.24 7.67
C SER A 65 14.18 -29.66 8.42
N ASP A 66 14.13 -29.70 9.74
CA ASP A 66 15.20 -30.26 10.58
C ASP A 66 14.80 -31.65 11.08
N LEU A 67 15.35 -32.69 10.48
CA LEU A 67 15.09 -34.09 10.86
C LEU A 67 15.71 -34.47 12.22
N CYS A 68 16.54 -33.60 12.81
CA CYS A 68 17.22 -33.89 14.06
C CYS A 68 16.29 -34.04 15.27
N THR A 69 15.07 -33.50 15.21
CA THR A 69 14.09 -33.58 16.31
C THR A 69 13.56 -35.01 16.55
N PHE A 70 13.66 -35.89 15.56
CA PHE A 70 13.11 -37.26 15.62
C PHE A 70 14.14 -38.37 15.46
N SER A 71 15.42 -38.07 15.23
CA SER A 71 16.45 -39.12 15.05
C SER A 71 17.27 -39.31 16.33
N PRO A 72 17.11 -40.41 17.05
CA PRO A 72 17.96 -40.76 18.18
C PRO A 72 19.34 -41.33 17.76
N MET A 73 19.76 -41.15 16.51
CA MET A 73 21.03 -41.69 16.04
C MET A 73 22.20 -40.86 16.56
N PRO A 74 23.11 -41.43 17.36
CA PRO A 74 24.35 -40.80 17.74
C PRO A 74 25.20 -40.51 16.51
N GLY A 75 25.54 -39.24 16.29
CA GLY A 75 26.31 -38.79 15.13
C GLY A 75 25.46 -38.47 13.88
N GLY A 76 24.14 -38.29 14.06
CA GLY A 76 23.23 -37.86 13.00
C GLY A 76 23.71 -36.57 12.34
N ARG A 77 23.99 -36.64 11.03
CA ARG A 77 24.18 -35.44 10.22
C ARG A 77 22.89 -34.64 10.30
N ASN A 78 22.99 -33.34 10.55
CA ASN A 78 21.90 -32.41 10.31
C ASN A 78 21.55 -32.42 8.83
N VAL A 79 20.66 -33.32 8.43
CA VAL A 79 20.12 -33.32 7.08
C VAL A 79 19.06 -32.24 7.06
N ARG A 80 19.42 -31.08 6.59
CA ARG A 80 18.46 -30.03 6.27
C ARG A 80 17.94 -30.29 4.87
N ASP A 81 16.64 -30.35 4.78
CA ASP A 81 15.94 -30.38 3.51
C ASP A 81 15.22 -29.05 3.32
N TRP A 82 15.39 -28.43 2.15
CA TRP A 82 14.67 -27.20 1.81
C TRP A 82 13.40 -27.55 1.05
N ASN A 83 12.28 -27.03 1.55
CA ASN A 83 10.96 -27.34 1.01
C ASN A 83 10.15 -26.07 0.80
N PHE A 84 9.98 -25.66 -0.44
CA PHE A 84 9.25 -24.44 -0.80
C PHE A 84 7.80 -24.68 -1.22
N ARG A 85 7.23 -25.83 -0.87
CA ARG A 85 5.87 -26.20 -1.31
C ARG A 85 4.81 -25.24 -0.80
N GLN A 86 4.92 -24.77 0.45
CA GLN A 86 4.03 -23.76 1.03
C GLN A 86 4.13 -22.43 0.29
N CYS A 87 5.36 -21.99 -0.04
CA CYS A 87 5.57 -20.80 -0.86
C CYS A 87 4.91 -20.93 -2.24
N GLY A 88 5.03 -22.12 -2.85
CA GLY A 88 4.34 -22.42 -4.11
C GLY A 88 2.83 -22.27 -4.01
N HIS A 89 2.20 -22.76 -2.94
CA HIS A 89 0.75 -22.63 -2.77
C HIS A 89 0.32 -21.15 -2.60
N VAL A 90 1.13 -20.32 -1.94
CA VAL A 90 0.86 -18.87 -1.85
C VAL A 90 0.86 -18.26 -3.25
N TYR A 91 1.88 -18.54 -4.06
CA TYR A 91 1.95 -17.98 -5.41
C TYR A 91 0.90 -18.57 -6.35
N ASP A 92 0.52 -19.86 -6.19
CA ASP A 92 -0.60 -20.45 -6.91
C ASP A 92 -1.89 -19.64 -6.65
N ASN A 93 -2.19 -19.32 -5.37
CA ASN A 93 -3.38 -18.55 -5.00
C ASN A 93 -3.38 -17.13 -5.62
N LEU A 94 -2.20 -16.49 -5.71
CA LEU A 94 -2.10 -15.19 -6.39
C LEU A 94 -2.39 -15.33 -7.90
N LEU A 95 -1.73 -16.28 -8.56
CA LEU A 95 -1.85 -16.51 -10.00
C LEU A 95 -3.27 -16.94 -10.38
N ASP A 96 -3.94 -17.74 -9.55
CA ASP A 96 -5.33 -18.14 -9.73
C ASP A 96 -6.30 -16.94 -9.67
N CYS A 97 -5.97 -15.89 -8.90
CA CYS A 97 -6.68 -14.62 -8.91
C CYS A 97 -6.27 -13.68 -10.08
N GLY A 98 -5.33 -14.07 -10.93
CA GLY A 98 -4.80 -13.19 -11.99
C GLY A 98 -3.78 -12.16 -11.52
N VAL A 99 -3.25 -12.31 -10.31
CA VAL A 99 -2.31 -11.38 -9.67
C VAL A 99 -0.91 -11.98 -9.64
N LYS A 100 0.12 -11.21 -10.03
CA LYS A 100 1.51 -11.66 -9.99
C LYS A 100 2.17 -11.42 -8.63
N PRO A 101 3.12 -12.26 -8.22
CA PRO A 101 3.97 -11.96 -7.09
C PRO A 101 4.88 -10.75 -7.35
N PHE A 102 4.94 -9.81 -6.39
CA PHE A 102 6.10 -8.95 -6.18
C PHE A 102 6.85 -9.54 -4.97
N VAL A 103 7.88 -10.31 -5.25
CA VAL A 103 8.48 -11.23 -4.28
C VAL A 103 9.39 -10.48 -3.33
N GLU A 104 9.04 -10.41 -2.05
CA GLU A 104 9.94 -9.97 -0.99
C GLU A 104 10.70 -11.16 -0.42
N LEU A 105 12.03 -11.17 -0.58
CA LEU A 105 12.92 -12.24 -0.10
C LEU A 105 13.23 -12.04 1.39
N SER A 106 12.27 -12.34 2.26
CA SER A 106 12.30 -12.17 3.72
C SER A 106 11.42 -13.22 4.43
N PHE A 107 11.43 -13.33 5.74
CA PHE A 107 12.52 -12.93 6.61
C PHE A 107 13.52 -14.09 6.74
N MET A 108 14.42 -14.04 7.74
CA MET A 108 15.44 -15.08 7.91
C MET A 108 14.85 -16.34 8.53
N PRO A 109 14.92 -17.53 7.92
CA PRO A 109 14.55 -18.76 8.62
C PRO A 109 15.38 -18.93 9.90
N SER A 110 14.77 -19.36 10.99
CA SER A 110 15.45 -19.49 12.30
C SER A 110 16.71 -20.33 12.24
N GLN A 111 16.70 -21.35 11.38
CA GLN A 111 17.83 -22.27 11.20
C GLN A 111 19.02 -21.62 10.49
N LEU A 112 18.82 -20.54 9.73
CA LEU A 112 19.88 -19.78 9.06
C LEU A 112 20.28 -18.51 9.84
N ALA A 113 19.48 -18.07 10.79
CA ALA A 113 19.69 -16.84 11.55
C ALA A 113 20.97 -16.89 12.41
N LYS A 114 21.73 -15.78 12.42
CA LYS A 114 22.93 -15.57 13.26
C LYS A 114 22.56 -15.41 14.73
N THR A 115 21.38 -14.83 15.01
CA THR A 115 20.88 -14.60 16.38
C THR A 115 19.41 -14.98 16.48
N LYS A 116 18.91 -15.13 17.72
CA LYS A 116 17.50 -15.43 17.99
C LYS A 116 16.64 -14.17 18.16
N LYS A 117 17.07 -13.04 17.61
CA LYS A 117 16.26 -11.82 17.65
C LYS A 117 15.09 -11.93 16.69
N THR A 118 13.92 -11.65 17.21
CA THR A 118 12.67 -11.61 16.45
C THR A 118 12.04 -10.24 16.53
N GLY A 119 11.28 -9.87 15.50
CA GLY A 119 10.41 -8.70 15.46
C GLY A 119 8.94 -9.10 15.36
N LEU A 120 8.06 -8.12 15.35
CA LEU A 120 6.63 -8.22 15.08
C LEU A 120 5.86 -9.26 15.93
N HIS A 121 4.55 -9.34 15.74
CA HIS A 121 3.71 -10.25 16.50
C HIS A 121 3.95 -11.71 16.13
N TYR A 122 4.12 -12.01 14.84
CA TYR A 122 4.39 -13.38 14.34
C TYR A 122 5.86 -13.82 14.50
N LYS A 123 6.70 -13.00 15.18
CA LYS A 123 8.08 -13.34 15.59
C LYS A 123 9.03 -13.74 14.47
N ASN A 124 8.94 -13.03 13.34
CA ASN A 124 9.91 -13.16 12.26
C ASN A 124 11.34 -12.91 12.76
N TYR A 125 12.30 -13.67 12.25
CA TYR A 125 13.71 -13.50 12.60
C TYR A 125 14.32 -12.32 11.82
N THR A 126 14.75 -11.31 12.56
CA THR A 126 15.32 -10.05 12.02
C THR A 126 16.84 -10.11 11.83
N SER A 127 17.44 -11.24 12.09
CA SER A 127 18.89 -11.45 12.11
C SER A 127 19.48 -11.57 10.70
N PRO A 128 20.72 -11.07 10.45
CA PRO A 128 21.47 -11.52 9.28
C PRO A 128 21.74 -13.04 9.35
N PRO A 129 22.13 -13.67 8.24
CA PRO A 129 22.45 -15.10 8.25
C PRO A 129 23.73 -15.39 9.05
N LYS A 130 23.80 -16.55 9.65
CA LYS A 130 25.01 -17.03 10.32
C LYS A 130 26.10 -17.49 9.34
N ASP A 131 25.70 -17.93 8.15
CA ASP A 131 26.58 -18.34 7.06
C ASP A 131 26.06 -17.77 5.72
N TRP A 132 26.85 -16.88 5.14
CA TRP A 132 26.50 -16.18 3.88
C TRP A 132 26.43 -17.11 2.69
N LYS A 133 27.26 -18.19 2.68
CA LYS A 133 27.21 -19.18 1.61
C LYS A 133 25.95 -20.01 1.69
N GLU A 134 25.59 -20.48 2.89
CA GLU A 134 24.35 -21.27 3.11
C GLU A 134 23.12 -20.45 2.71
N TRP A 135 23.09 -19.14 3.03
CA TRP A 135 22.04 -18.23 2.58
C TRP A 135 21.97 -18.13 1.05
N GLY A 136 23.10 -17.91 0.39
CA GLY A 136 23.14 -17.86 -1.07
C GLY A 136 22.68 -19.17 -1.73
N ASP A 137 23.06 -20.31 -1.18
CA ASP A 137 22.63 -21.63 -1.68
C ASP A 137 21.12 -21.85 -1.45
N TYR A 138 20.58 -21.38 -0.32
CA TYR A 138 19.14 -21.40 -0.04
C TYR A 138 18.35 -20.56 -1.05
N ILE A 139 18.80 -19.34 -1.35
CA ILE A 139 18.17 -18.47 -2.36
C ILE A 139 18.21 -19.11 -3.74
N LYS A 140 19.36 -19.71 -4.15
CA LYS A 140 19.45 -20.45 -5.43
C LYS A 140 18.41 -21.56 -5.51
N ALA A 141 18.28 -22.35 -4.44
CA ALA A 141 17.31 -23.44 -4.40
C ALA A 141 15.87 -22.92 -4.50
N PHE A 142 15.55 -21.80 -3.85
CA PHE A 142 14.23 -21.17 -3.95
C PHE A 142 13.94 -20.68 -5.38
N ILE A 143 14.86 -19.96 -6.00
CA ILE A 143 14.69 -19.49 -7.38
C ILE A 143 14.56 -20.67 -8.36
N SER A 144 15.39 -21.72 -8.20
CA SER A 144 15.28 -22.94 -9.02
C SER A 144 13.90 -23.59 -8.85
N PHE A 145 13.37 -23.67 -7.62
CA PHE A 145 12.03 -24.18 -7.36
C PHE A 145 10.96 -23.37 -8.12
N LEU A 146 11.06 -22.02 -8.13
CA LEU A 146 10.10 -21.18 -8.84
C LEU A 146 10.17 -21.42 -10.36
N LEU A 147 11.38 -21.50 -10.93
CA LEU A 147 11.57 -21.78 -12.35
C LEU A 147 11.04 -23.17 -12.74
N ASP A 148 11.30 -24.18 -11.91
CA ASP A 148 10.79 -25.54 -12.13
C ASP A 148 9.26 -25.62 -12.07
N ARG A 149 8.63 -24.80 -11.19
CA ARG A 149 7.18 -24.83 -11.00
C ARG A 149 6.43 -24.00 -12.03
N TYR A 150 6.89 -22.79 -12.32
CA TYR A 150 6.16 -21.79 -13.11
C TYR A 150 6.74 -21.55 -14.51
N GLY A 151 7.99 -22.01 -14.74
CA GLY A 151 8.73 -21.74 -15.97
C GLY A 151 9.38 -20.35 -16.00
N ALA A 152 10.42 -20.23 -16.81
CA ALA A 152 11.22 -19.00 -16.88
C ALA A 152 10.40 -17.78 -17.33
N ALA A 153 9.55 -17.91 -18.35
CA ALA A 153 8.76 -16.79 -18.88
C ALA A 153 7.83 -16.15 -17.83
N GLU A 154 7.28 -16.95 -16.90
CA GLU A 154 6.45 -16.42 -15.81
C GLU A 154 7.33 -15.77 -14.74
N VAL A 155 8.35 -16.46 -14.24
CA VAL A 155 9.20 -15.98 -13.14
C VAL A 155 10.01 -14.73 -13.52
N GLU A 156 10.52 -14.63 -14.76
CA GLU A 156 11.19 -13.44 -15.27
C GLU A 156 10.27 -12.21 -15.36
N SER A 157 8.95 -12.43 -15.37
CA SER A 157 7.98 -11.34 -15.34
C SER A 157 7.77 -10.74 -13.94
N TRP A 158 8.23 -11.41 -12.88
CA TRP A 158 8.12 -10.96 -11.50
C TRP A 158 9.25 -10.00 -11.12
N TRP A 159 9.08 -9.31 -9.98
CA TRP A 159 10.09 -8.48 -9.36
C TRP A 159 10.51 -9.10 -8.03
N PHE A 160 11.81 -9.09 -7.73
CA PHE A 160 12.37 -9.70 -6.51
C PHE A 160 13.04 -8.63 -5.68
N GLU A 161 12.43 -8.28 -4.57
CA GLU A 161 12.92 -7.31 -3.60
C GLU A 161 13.65 -8.03 -2.47
N VAL A 162 14.78 -7.47 -2.02
CA VAL A 162 15.56 -8.08 -0.95
C VAL A 162 15.24 -7.43 0.38
N TRP A 163 14.53 -8.18 1.24
CA TRP A 163 14.17 -7.78 2.60
C TRP A 163 13.05 -6.75 2.68
N ASN A 164 12.75 -6.31 3.96
CA ASN A 164 11.83 -5.23 4.32
C ASN A 164 12.44 -4.33 5.38
N GLU A 165 12.45 -3.02 5.18
CA GLU A 165 12.86 -1.95 6.09
C GLU A 165 14.13 -2.27 6.92
N PRO A 166 15.26 -2.62 6.28
CA PRO A 166 16.47 -3.03 6.98
C PRO A 166 17.13 -1.90 7.80
N ASP A 167 16.66 -0.67 7.63
CA ASP A 167 17.07 0.51 8.42
C ASP A 167 16.32 0.61 9.77
N LEU A 168 15.28 -0.22 9.99
CA LEU A 168 14.54 -0.31 11.24
C LEU A 168 14.90 -1.56 12.02
N THR A 169 15.27 -1.39 13.30
CA THR A 169 15.70 -2.50 14.17
C THR A 169 14.60 -3.53 14.45
N GLY A 170 13.34 -3.17 14.22
CA GLY A 170 12.18 -4.08 14.30
C GLY A 170 12.15 -5.09 13.17
N PHE A 171 12.72 -4.75 12.01
CA PHE A 171 12.75 -5.60 10.83
C PHE A 171 14.14 -6.19 10.53
N PHE A 172 15.22 -5.48 10.89
CA PHE A 172 16.57 -5.99 10.72
C PHE A 172 17.47 -5.64 11.90
N SER A 173 18.04 -6.63 12.56
CA SER A 173 18.88 -6.46 13.74
C SER A 173 20.38 -6.41 13.45
N GLY A 174 20.77 -6.42 12.18
CA GLY A 174 22.12 -6.21 11.70
C GLY A 174 22.45 -4.73 11.48
N THR A 175 23.63 -4.48 10.94
CA THR A 175 24.09 -3.14 10.52
C THR A 175 23.76 -2.88 9.05
N GLN A 176 23.83 -1.62 8.60
CA GLN A 176 23.71 -1.25 7.19
C GLN A 176 24.67 -2.07 6.30
N SER A 177 25.94 -2.22 6.74
CA SER A 177 26.93 -3.01 5.98
C SER A 177 26.57 -4.50 5.89
N GLU A 178 25.97 -5.07 6.96
CA GLU A 178 25.47 -6.45 6.93
C GLU A 178 24.26 -6.57 6.01
N TYR A 179 23.39 -5.56 5.92
CA TYR A 179 22.31 -5.55 4.95
C TYR A 179 22.82 -5.45 3.50
N PHE A 180 23.77 -4.55 3.23
CA PHE A 180 24.35 -4.46 1.89
C PHE A 180 25.02 -5.76 1.47
N LYS A 181 25.65 -6.46 2.42
CA LYS A 181 26.19 -7.80 2.18
C LYS A 181 25.10 -8.86 1.95
N LEU A 182 23.97 -8.77 2.68
CA LEU A 182 22.80 -9.62 2.46
C LEU A 182 22.27 -9.45 1.04
N TYR A 183 22.09 -8.20 0.62
CA TYR A 183 21.66 -7.86 -0.74
C TYR A 183 22.61 -8.41 -1.79
N GLU A 184 23.92 -8.17 -1.65
CA GLU A 184 24.94 -8.65 -2.58
C GLU A 184 24.86 -10.17 -2.76
N VAL A 185 24.85 -10.92 -1.67
CA VAL A 185 24.79 -12.40 -1.72
C VAL A 185 23.49 -12.87 -2.35
N THR A 186 22.37 -12.24 -2.00
CA THR A 186 21.04 -12.56 -2.54
C THR A 186 20.96 -12.26 -4.03
N ALA A 187 21.33 -11.06 -4.46
CA ALA A 187 21.28 -10.65 -5.86
C ALA A 187 22.19 -11.51 -6.75
N GLN A 188 23.40 -11.82 -6.29
CA GLN A 188 24.33 -12.73 -6.99
C GLN A 188 23.76 -14.16 -7.07
N ALA A 189 23.08 -14.65 -6.02
CA ALA A 189 22.45 -15.96 -6.02
C ALA A 189 21.29 -16.03 -7.03
N VAL A 190 20.43 -15.01 -7.07
CA VAL A 190 19.34 -14.90 -8.06
C VAL A 190 19.90 -14.90 -9.48
N LYS A 191 20.84 -14.01 -9.78
CA LYS A 191 21.46 -13.88 -11.12
C LYS A 191 22.29 -15.10 -11.53
N CYS A 192 22.81 -15.88 -10.57
CA CYS A 192 23.52 -17.12 -10.84
C CYS A 192 22.57 -18.21 -11.38
N VAL A 193 21.32 -18.22 -10.95
CA VAL A 193 20.31 -19.19 -11.42
C VAL A 193 19.73 -18.73 -12.76
N ASP A 194 19.32 -17.47 -12.83
CA ASP A 194 18.82 -16.85 -14.06
C ASP A 194 19.15 -15.35 -14.11
N ALA A 195 19.90 -14.94 -15.12
CA ALA A 195 20.37 -13.57 -15.28
C ALA A 195 19.24 -12.58 -15.67
N ASN A 196 18.11 -13.06 -16.19
CA ASN A 196 16.99 -12.22 -16.61
C ASN A 196 16.05 -11.86 -15.44
N ILE A 197 16.09 -12.60 -14.34
CA ILE A 197 15.26 -12.30 -13.16
C ILE A 197 15.67 -10.94 -12.57
N ARG A 198 14.69 -10.07 -12.36
CA ARG A 198 14.92 -8.70 -11.86
C ARG A 198 14.99 -8.66 -10.34
N VAL A 199 16.10 -8.16 -9.79
CA VAL A 199 16.33 -8.04 -8.35
C VAL A 199 16.69 -6.64 -7.95
N GLY A 200 16.12 -6.13 -6.84
CA GLY A 200 16.32 -4.77 -6.36
C GLY A 200 16.10 -4.60 -4.86
N GLY A 201 16.21 -3.37 -4.42
CA GLY A 201 16.09 -2.87 -3.05
C GLY A 201 16.39 -1.37 -3.00
N PRO A 202 16.73 -0.79 -1.83
CA PRO A 202 16.99 -1.41 -0.52
C PRO A 202 15.74 -1.64 0.35
N SER A 203 14.54 -1.32 -0.12
CA SER A 203 13.27 -1.48 0.63
C SER A 203 13.28 -0.80 2.01
N THR A 204 13.93 0.36 2.10
CA THR A 204 14.11 1.10 3.35
C THR A 204 12.94 2.02 3.66
N SER A 205 12.72 2.30 4.93
CA SER A 205 11.76 3.31 5.36
C SER A 205 12.22 4.73 4.99
N ALA A 206 11.26 5.64 4.76
CA ALA A 206 11.51 7.08 4.57
C ALA A 206 12.57 7.42 3.50
N CYS A 207 12.64 6.64 2.43
CA CYS A 207 13.61 6.81 1.33
C CYS A 207 15.09 6.86 1.79
N ARG A 208 15.41 6.21 2.91
CA ARG A 208 16.78 6.20 3.46
C ARG A 208 17.69 5.24 2.70
N TRP A 209 19.00 5.44 2.83
CA TRP A 209 20.09 4.60 2.31
C TRP A 209 20.12 4.43 0.79
N VAL A 210 19.24 5.05 0.02
CA VAL A 210 19.18 4.85 -1.44
C VAL A 210 20.50 5.25 -2.11
N ASP A 211 21.06 6.40 -1.75
CA ASP A 211 22.33 6.89 -2.31
C ASP A 211 23.51 5.96 -1.95
N GLU A 212 23.61 5.56 -0.68
CA GLU A 212 24.65 4.67 -0.17
C GLU A 212 24.52 3.27 -0.79
N PHE A 213 23.28 2.80 -0.97
CA PHE A 213 22.99 1.51 -1.59
C PHE A 213 23.42 1.48 -3.05
N ILE A 214 23.03 2.48 -3.85
CA ILE A 214 23.44 2.60 -5.25
C ILE A 214 24.97 2.69 -5.36
N THR A 215 25.59 3.47 -4.48
CA THR A 215 27.05 3.63 -4.42
C THR A 215 27.73 2.29 -4.11
N TYR A 216 27.21 1.55 -3.13
CA TYR A 216 27.73 0.23 -2.79
C TYR A 216 27.62 -0.74 -3.96
N CYS A 217 26.44 -0.85 -4.59
CA CYS A 217 26.23 -1.75 -5.71
C CYS A 217 27.19 -1.45 -6.88
N LYS A 218 27.38 -0.17 -7.22
CA LYS A 218 28.33 0.24 -8.25
C LYS A 218 29.78 -0.10 -7.88
N ALA A 219 30.19 0.17 -6.64
CA ALA A 219 31.56 -0.05 -6.19
C ALA A 219 31.96 -1.54 -6.14
N HIS A 220 31.00 -2.42 -5.84
CA HIS A 220 31.21 -3.87 -5.71
C HIS A 220 30.72 -4.67 -6.91
N ASN A 221 30.25 -4.00 -7.98
CA ASN A 221 29.68 -4.62 -9.18
C ASN A 221 28.55 -5.60 -8.84
N VAL A 222 27.67 -5.20 -7.91
CA VAL A 222 26.49 -5.95 -7.48
C VAL A 222 25.32 -5.66 -8.43
N PRO A 223 24.60 -6.68 -8.93
CA PRO A 223 23.42 -6.47 -9.78
C PRO A 223 22.34 -5.65 -9.05
N ILE A 224 21.73 -4.71 -9.76
CA ILE A 224 20.61 -3.92 -9.32
C ILE A 224 19.76 -3.55 -10.54
N ASP A 225 18.51 -4.02 -10.58
CA ASP A 225 17.59 -3.81 -11.71
C ASP A 225 16.54 -2.75 -11.42
N PHE A 226 16.27 -2.44 -10.16
CA PHE A 226 15.32 -1.42 -9.72
C PHE A 226 15.64 -0.94 -8.30
N ILE A 227 15.10 0.22 -7.95
CA ILE A 227 15.11 0.74 -6.58
C ILE A 227 13.73 0.56 -5.98
N SER A 228 13.67 0.12 -4.72
CA SER A 228 12.46 0.12 -3.91
C SER A 228 12.69 0.79 -2.56
N THR A 229 11.66 1.47 -2.08
CA THR A 229 11.67 2.14 -0.77
C THR A 229 10.24 2.42 -0.31
N HIS A 230 10.08 2.87 0.94
CA HIS A 230 8.80 3.24 1.53
C HIS A 230 8.77 4.72 1.89
N HIS A 231 7.57 5.30 1.92
CA HIS A 231 7.37 6.63 2.46
C HIS A 231 5.95 6.81 3.04
N TYR A 232 5.89 7.57 4.11
CA TYR A 232 4.63 7.98 4.76
C TYR A 232 4.67 9.48 5.07
N PRO A 233 3.54 10.17 5.15
CA PRO A 233 3.52 11.62 5.40
C PRO A 233 4.26 12.05 6.68
N GLY A 234 4.30 11.17 7.68
CA GLY A 234 5.01 11.40 8.95
C GLY A 234 6.53 11.28 8.90
N ASP A 235 7.09 10.71 7.86
CA ASP A 235 8.54 10.42 7.75
C ASP A 235 9.38 11.69 7.75
N ALA A 236 8.86 12.77 7.18
CA ALA A 236 9.51 14.09 7.18
C ALA A 236 9.69 14.69 8.59
N PHE A 237 8.99 14.19 9.61
CA PHE A 237 9.07 14.69 10.99
C PHE A 237 9.93 13.81 11.91
N GLY A 238 10.53 12.74 11.39
CA GLY A 238 11.32 11.79 12.17
C GLY A 238 10.47 10.98 13.16
N ASN A 239 11.13 10.30 14.10
CA ASN A 239 10.46 9.47 15.10
C ASN A 239 9.40 10.27 15.88
N LEU A 240 8.13 9.96 15.67
CA LEU A 240 7.01 10.54 16.43
C LEU A 240 7.05 10.17 17.92
N ILE A 241 7.81 9.13 18.27
CA ILE A 241 7.99 8.66 19.65
C ILE A 241 9.32 9.23 20.19
N THR A 242 9.21 10.29 20.96
CA THR A 242 10.36 10.85 21.68
C THR A 242 10.45 10.25 23.09
N PRO A 243 11.65 10.24 23.73
CA PRO A 243 11.79 9.81 25.13
C PRO A 243 10.82 10.50 26.10
N ALA A 244 10.47 11.76 25.84
CA ALA A 244 9.50 12.52 26.63
C ALA A 244 8.07 11.94 26.54
N ASN A 245 7.73 11.25 25.45
CA ASN A 245 6.41 10.67 25.24
C ASN A 245 6.29 9.28 25.89
N TYR A 246 7.41 8.56 26.15
CA TYR A 246 7.38 7.21 26.72
C TYR A 246 6.63 7.12 28.05
N MET A 247 6.83 8.08 28.94
CA MET A 247 6.15 8.06 30.25
C MET A 247 4.66 8.29 30.13
N GLY A 248 4.23 9.14 29.19
CA GLY A 248 2.81 9.35 28.87
C GLY A 248 2.17 8.11 28.28
N ILE A 249 2.84 7.48 27.34
CA ILE A 249 2.46 6.23 26.69
C ILE A 249 2.29 5.12 27.75
N PHE A 250 3.29 4.89 28.59
CA PHE A 250 3.26 3.89 29.65
C PHE A 250 2.10 4.12 30.64
N LYS A 251 1.89 5.37 31.08
CA LYS A 251 0.78 5.72 31.98
C LYS A 251 -0.58 5.44 31.33
N THR A 252 -0.76 5.80 30.06
CA THR A 252 -2.01 5.56 29.35
C THR A 252 -2.28 4.07 29.14
N MET A 253 -1.24 3.27 28.85
CA MET A 253 -1.36 1.80 28.78
C MET A 253 -1.79 1.20 30.13
N VAL A 254 -1.16 1.61 31.22
CA VAL A 254 -1.52 1.15 32.58
C VAL A 254 -2.97 1.51 32.93
N ASP A 255 -3.40 2.72 32.58
CA ASP A 255 -4.77 3.16 32.82
C ASP A 255 -5.80 2.41 31.95
N ALA A 256 -5.45 2.12 30.69
CA ALA A 256 -6.29 1.33 29.78
C ALA A 256 -6.48 -0.11 30.30
N VAL A 257 -5.40 -0.76 30.73
CA VAL A 257 -5.46 -2.10 31.35
C VAL A 257 -6.33 -2.08 32.60
N LYS A 258 -6.16 -1.09 33.49
CA LYS A 258 -6.98 -0.94 34.71
C LYS A 258 -8.46 -0.76 34.41
N LYS A 259 -8.78 -0.01 33.35
CA LYS A 259 -10.16 0.27 32.92
C LYS A 259 -10.77 -0.80 32.03
N LYS A 260 -10.04 -1.89 31.73
CA LYS A 260 -10.41 -2.90 30.73
C LYS A 260 -10.81 -2.29 29.38
N ALA A 261 -10.14 -1.20 29.00
CA ALA A 261 -10.34 -0.56 27.72
C ALA A 261 -9.77 -1.42 26.59
N ASP A 262 -10.30 -1.24 25.38
CA ASP A 262 -9.74 -1.86 24.19
C ASP A 262 -8.31 -1.38 23.95
N LEU A 263 -7.36 -2.31 24.06
CA LEU A 263 -5.93 -1.97 23.99
C LEU A 263 -5.52 -1.46 22.63
N THR A 264 -6.08 -2.03 21.57
CA THR A 264 -5.80 -1.66 20.19
C THR A 264 -6.27 -0.24 19.87
N GLN A 265 -7.51 0.09 20.24
CA GLN A 265 -8.03 1.45 20.11
C GLN A 265 -7.24 2.45 20.97
N THR A 266 -6.82 2.02 22.16
CA THR A 266 -6.02 2.88 23.04
C THR A 266 -4.67 3.17 22.44
N LEU A 267 -3.99 2.19 21.87
CA LEU A 267 -2.71 2.34 21.19
C LEU A 267 -2.87 3.22 19.93
N GLY A 268 -3.85 2.95 19.08
CA GLY A 268 -4.11 3.79 17.90
C GLY A 268 -4.34 5.25 18.25
N LYS A 269 -5.15 5.53 19.28
CA LYS A 269 -5.38 6.91 19.78
C LYS A 269 -4.14 7.54 20.41
N MET A 270 -3.27 6.73 21.02
CA MET A 270 -2.04 7.23 21.65
C MET A 270 -0.98 7.63 20.64
N PHE A 271 -0.85 6.88 19.55
CA PHE A 271 0.14 7.13 18.52
C PHE A 271 -0.37 8.02 17.40
N PHE A 272 -1.69 8.15 17.26
CA PHE A 272 -2.28 9.11 16.36
C PHE A 272 -2.24 10.51 16.97
N PHE A 273 -1.43 11.38 16.38
CA PHE A 273 -1.28 12.78 16.80
C PHE A 273 -1.91 13.72 15.77
N PRO A 274 -3.21 14.05 15.89
CA PRO A 274 -3.90 14.92 14.93
C PRO A 274 -3.16 16.24 14.70
N ASP A 275 -2.68 16.88 15.78
CA ASP A 275 -1.93 18.13 15.72
C ASP A 275 -0.61 18.04 14.95
N LYS A 276 -0.04 16.85 14.84
CA LYS A 276 1.17 16.61 14.03
C LYS A 276 0.79 16.34 12.58
N ALA A 277 -0.25 15.54 12.35
CA ALA A 277 -0.78 15.31 11.01
C ALA A 277 -1.17 16.64 10.33
N ALA A 278 -1.84 17.53 11.05
CA ALA A 278 -2.20 18.87 10.58
C ALA A 278 -1.01 19.74 10.14
N LYS A 279 0.20 19.46 10.64
CA LYS A 279 1.43 20.18 10.29
C LYS A 279 2.16 19.60 9.08
N VAL A 280 1.74 18.44 8.59
CA VAL A 280 2.34 17.81 7.40
C VAL A 280 1.96 18.63 6.17
N PRO A 281 2.91 19.19 5.41
CA PRO A 281 2.58 19.90 4.18
C PRO A 281 1.86 18.98 3.20
N LYS A 282 0.88 19.50 2.46
CA LYS A 282 0.16 18.73 1.43
C LYS A 282 1.08 18.12 0.37
N ASN A 283 2.22 18.73 0.10
CA ASN A 283 3.23 18.27 -0.85
C ASN A 283 4.37 17.45 -0.24
N ALA A 284 4.22 16.94 0.99
CA ALA A 284 5.30 16.22 1.67
C ALA A 284 5.76 15.00 0.88
N LEU A 285 4.82 14.12 0.47
CA LEU A 285 5.17 12.94 -0.34
C LEU A 285 5.70 13.34 -1.70
N THR A 286 5.02 14.24 -2.40
CA THR A 286 5.46 14.72 -3.73
C THR A 286 6.90 15.23 -3.73
N LYS A 287 7.29 15.93 -2.67
CA LYS A 287 8.67 16.41 -2.52
C LYS A 287 9.65 15.26 -2.29
N MET A 288 9.30 14.29 -1.46
CA MET A 288 10.12 13.09 -1.24
C MET A 288 10.29 12.30 -2.54
N ASP A 289 9.21 12.19 -3.33
CA ASP A 289 9.19 11.52 -4.63
C ASP A 289 10.11 12.21 -5.64
N ASP A 290 10.01 13.53 -5.76
CA ASP A 290 10.86 14.32 -6.67
C ASP A 290 12.35 14.22 -6.28
N ASP A 291 12.65 14.30 -4.96
CA ASP A 291 14.00 14.14 -4.43
C ASP A 291 14.56 12.72 -4.69
N LEU A 292 13.71 11.69 -4.58
CA LEU A 292 14.08 10.29 -4.83
C LEU A 292 14.41 10.05 -6.31
N VAL A 293 13.51 10.45 -7.21
CA VAL A 293 13.71 10.27 -8.66
C VAL A 293 14.98 10.99 -9.14
N ALA A 294 15.24 12.19 -8.61
CA ALA A 294 16.46 12.93 -8.95
C ALA A 294 17.76 12.20 -8.56
N LYS A 295 17.73 11.33 -7.53
CA LYS A 295 18.89 10.56 -7.05
C LYS A 295 19.09 9.26 -7.83
N VAL A 296 18.00 8.58 -8.19
CA VAL A 296 18.05 7.21 -8.72
C VAL A 296 18.52 7.18 -10.19
N GLY A 297 18.22 8.20 -10.98
CA GLY A 297 18.52 8.22 -12.43
C GLY A 297 17.59 7.33 -13.23
N ASP A 298 18.11 6.50 -14.13
CA ASP A 298 17.31 5.75 -15.12
C ASP A 298 16.76 4.39 -14.59
N LEU A 299 17.08 4.00 -13.35
CA LEU A 299 16.53 2.75 -12.79
C LEU A 299 15.04 2.89 -12.50
N PRO A 300 14.23 1.85 -12.76
CA PRO A 300 12.84 1.82 -12.30
C PRO A 300 12.76 2.01 -10.79
N VAL A 301 11.83 2.84 -10.32
CA VAL A 301 11.59 3.09 -8.90
C VAL A 301 10.23 2.56 -8.51
N PHE A 302 10.20 1.82 -7.41
CA PHE A 302 8.98 1.35 -6.76
C PHE A 302 8.87 1.94 -5.35
N ILE A 303 7.76 2.53 -5.05
CA ILE A 303 7.35 2.77 -3.66
C ILE A 303 6.56 1.54 -3.25
N THR A 304 7.20 0.66 -2.48
CA THR A 304 6.63 -0.65 -2.13
C THR A 304 5.79 -0.65 -0.87
N GLU A 305 5.77 0.49 -0.15
CA GLU A 305 4.76 0.81 0.87
C GLU A 305 4.50 2.31 0.96
N TRP A 306 3.22 2.67 1.03
CA TRP A 306 2.74 4.00 1.40
C TRP A 306 1.30 3.94 1.93
N ASN A 307 0.94 4.88 2.78
CA ASN A 307 -0.43 5.08 3.27
C ASN A 307 -0.56 6.52 3.79
N SER A 308 -1.77 6.92 4.14
CA SER A 308 -2.05 8.22 4.76
C SER A 308 -1.37 8.38 6.13
N MET A 309 -1.00 7.30 6.78
CA MET A 309 -0.31 7.27 8.07
C MET A 309 0.33 5.90 8.33
N ALA A 310 1.53 5.89 8.93
CA ALA A 310 2.26 4.68 9.32
C ALA A 310 1.84 4.12 10.70
N ILE A 311 0.72 4.56 11.24
CA ILE A 311 0.28 4.17 12.59
C ILE A 311 -0.92 3.24 12.48
N PHE A 312 -0.72 2.00 12.92
CA PHE A 312 -1.79 1.02 13.04
C PHE A 312 -2.90 1.49 13.99
N ALA A 313 -4.14 1.14 13.69
CA ALA A 313 -5.33 1.56 14.42
C ALA A 313 -5.57 3.08 14.45
N ALA A 314 -5.08 3.81 13.44
CA ALA A 314 -5.41 5.22 13.29
C ALA A 314 -6.84 5.39 12.75
N PRO A 315 -7.72 6.13 13.44
CA PRO A 315 -9.15 6.24 13.05
C PRO A 315 -9.38 6.72 11.63
N VAL A 316 -8.46 7.50 11.08
CA VAL A 316 -8.53 8.09 9.73
C VAL A 316 -8.45 7.08 8.60
N HIS A 317 -7.92 5.86 8.85
CA HIS A 317 -7.85 4.80 7.83
C HIS A 317 -9.24 4.30 7.42
N ASP A 318 -10.25 4.46 8.28
CA ASP A 318 -11.62 4.03 8.00
C ASP A 318 -12.54 5.17 7.49
N GLU A 319 -11.97 6.31 7.14
CA GLU A 319 -12.71 7.53 6.85
C GLU A 319 -12.36 8.10 5.46
N LYS A 320 -13.20 9.00 4.97
CA LYS A 320 -12.98 9.73 3.70
C LYS A 320 -11.63 10.48 3.65
N TYR A 321 -11.01 10.75 4.82
CA TYR A 321 -9.66 11.28 4.93
C TYR A 321 -8.64 10.43 4.15
N SER A 322 -8.65 9.11 4.38
CA SER A 322 -7.76 8.19 3.66
C SER A 322 -8.07 8.14 2.16
N ALA A 323 -9.36 8.23 1.78
CA ALA A 323 -9.77 8.25 0.38
C ALA A 323 -9.26 9.50 -0.37
N ALA A 324 -9.42 10.69 0.23
CA ALA A 324 -8.95 11.93 -0.36
C ALA A 324 -7.41 11.97 -0.45
N PHE A 325 -6.73 11.42 0.57
CA PHE A 325 -5.29 11.28 0.57
C PHE A 325 -4.80 10.35 -0.56
N VAL A 326 -5.45 9.18 -0.74
CA VAL A 326 -5.14 8.24 -1.83
C VAL A 326 -5.30 8.91 -3.18
N LEU A 327 -6.47 9.53 -3.43
CA LEU A 327 -6.75 10.18 -4.69
C LEU A 327 -5.70 11.25 -5.03
N LYS A 328 -5.41 12.13 -4.05
CA LYS A 328 -4.40 13.18 -4.22
C LYS A 328 -3.02 12.61 -4.52
N SER A 329 -2.54 11.66 -3.72
CA SER A 329 -1.20 11.09 -3.86
C SER A 329 -1.00 10.47 -5.23
N VAL A 330 -1.99 9.71 -5.72
CA VAL A 330 -1.92 9.10 -7.06
C VAL A 330 -1.97 10.15 -8.17
N LEU A 331 -2.83 11.17 -8.06
CA LEU A 331 -2.93 12.23 -9.07
C LEU A 331 -1.67 13.11 -9.15
N ASP A 332 -0.91 13.21 -8.08
CA ASP A 332 0.33 13.99 -8.03
C ASP A 332 1.56 13.25 -8.59
N LEU A 333 1.51 11.92 -8.74
CA LEU A 333 2.66 11.11 -9.17
C LEU A 333 3.10 11.35 -10.62
N ASN A 334 2.17 11.57 -11.51
CA ASN A 334 2.45 11.87 -12.93
C ASN A 334 3.52 10.96 -13.58
N ASN A 335 3.34 9.65 -13.53
CA ASN A 335 4.19 8.65 -14.19
C ASN A 335 5.65 8.59 -13.67
N GLN A 336 5.89 8.98 -12.42
CA GLN A 336 7.24 9.01 -11.86
C GLN A 336 7.78 7.63 -11.46
N PHE A 337 6.89 6.68 -11.14
CA PHE A 337 7.25 5.37 -10.58
C PHE A 337 6.81 4.22 -11.48
N ALA A 338 7.59 3.15 -11.46
CA ALA A 338 7.23 1.88 -12.05
C ALA A 338 6.12 1.16 -11.27
N GLY A 339 5.99 1.41 -9.96
CA GLY A 339 4.90 0.92 -9.12
C GLY A 339 4.75 1.73 -7.83
N TYR A 340 3.51 1.78 -7.31
CA TYR A 340 3.16 2.57 -6.13
C TYR A 340 2.19 1.77 -5.26
N PHE A 341 2.72 0.95 -4.35
CA PHE A 341 2.02 -0.09 -3.60
C PHE A 341 1.44 0.47 -2.31
N PHE A 342 0.13 0.58 -2.23
CA PHE A 342 -0.54 1.01 -1.00
C PHE A 342 -0.45 -0.06 0.08
N TRP A 343 -0.13 0.30 1.30
CA TRP A 343 -0.10 -0.56 2.47
C TRP A 343 -1.41 -0.43 3.26
N CYS A 344 -2.39 -1.36 3.20
CA CYS A 344 -2.31 -2.63 2.49
C CYS A 344 -3.69 -3.10 1.99
N LEU A 345 -3.77 -4.31 1.48
CA LEU A 345 -4.99 -4.91 0.93
C LEU A 345 -6.10 -5.05 1.99
N SER A 346 -5.78 -5.60 3.16
CA SER A 346 -6.78 -6.08 4.12
C SER A 346 -6.45 -5.73 5.55
N ASP A 347 -7.50 -5.60 6.38
CA ASP A 347 -7.41 -5.59 7.85
C ASP A 347 -7.24 -7.00 8.46
N LEU A 348 -7.16 -8.04 7.65
CA LEU A 348 -6.61 -9.33 8.05
C LEU A 348 -5.10 -9.15 8.22
N PHE A 349 -4.68 -8.71 9.39
CA PHE A 349 -3.35 -8.14 9.63
C PHE A 349 -2.79 -8.66 10.97
N GLU A 350 -1.63 -9.33 10.93
CA GLU A 350 -1.01 -9.99 12.08
C GLU A 350 0.34 -9.40 12.48
N GLU A 351 0.87 -8.47 11.71
CA GLU A 351 2.19 -7.86 11.97
C GLU A 351 2.29 -7.26 13.38
N GLN A 352 1.23 -6.62 13.84
CA GLN A 352 1.20 -5.99 15.15
C GLN A 352 0.19 -6.65 16.09
N ILE A 353 -1.10 -6.50 15.83
CA ILE A 353 -2.20 -7.03 16.65
C ILE A 353 -3.41 -7.24 15.74
N GLN A 354 -4.04 -8.42 15.80
CA GLN A 354 -5.29 -8.64 15.09
C GLN A 354 -6.40 -7.70 15.58
N LEU A 355 -7.13 -7.14 14.63
CA LEU A 355 -8.30 -6.33 14.91
C LEU A 355 -9.46 -7.20 15.40
N ASN A 356 -10.06 -6.84 16.53
CA ASN A 356 -11.14 -7.60 17.15
C ASN A 356 -12.54 -7.12 16.76
N LYS A 357 -12.64 -6.11 15.90
CA LYS A 357 -13.89 -5.60 15.32
C LYS A 357 -13.59 -4.74 14.08
N PRO A 358 -14.55 -4.53 13.18
CA PRO A 358 -14.35 -3.68 12.01
C PRO A 358 -14.19 -2.21 12.40
N PHE A 359 -13.64 -1.42 11.49
CA PHE A 359 -13.55 0.04 11.56
C PHE A 359 -12.87 0.58 12.83
N ILE A 360 -11.76 -0.01 13.20
CA ILE A 360 -10.90 0.48 14.30
C ILE A 360 -9.53 0.96 13.82
N GLY A 361 -9.43 1.31 12.53
CA GLY A 361 -8.28 2.00 11.96
C GLY A 361 -7.18 1.09 11.42
N GLY A 362 -7.49 -0.12 10.97
CA GLY A 362 -6.53 -0.98 10.28
C GLY A 362 -6.02 -0.37 8.98
N PHE A 363 -4.87 -0.83 8.49
CA PHE A 363 -4.24 -0.31 7.26
C PHE A 363 -4.97 -0.70 5.97
N GLY A 364 -5.76 -1.78 6.02
CA GLY A 364 -6.41 -2.36 4.86
C GLY A 364 -7.35 -1.39 4.12
N ILE A 365 -7.47 -1.59 2.82
CA ILE A 365 -8.55 -0.98 2.02
C ILE A 365 -9.86 -1.76 2.15
N ILE A 366 -9.79 -2.99 2.68
CA ILE A 366 -10.91 -3.87 2.98
C ILE A 366 -10.81 -4.29 4.45
N THR A 367 -11.95 -4.31 5.16
CA THR A 367 -11.98 -4.75 6.57
C THR A 367 -11.76 -6.26 6.69
N ASN A 368 -11.50 -6.75 7.91
CA ASN A 368 -11.43 -8.18 8.22
C ASN A 368 -12.72 -8.96 7.87
N ASP A 369 -13.87 -8.30 7.84
CA ASP A 369 -15.15 -8.88 7.38
C ASP A 369 -15.37 -8.76 5.86
N GLY A 370 -14.37 -8.31 5.11
CA GLY A 370 -14.42 -8.16 3.66
C GLY A 370 -15.24 -6.95 3.17
N ILE A 371 -15.41 -5.91 4.00
CA ILE A 371 -16.15 -4.68 3.64
C ILE A 371 -15.18 -3.66 3.06
N PRO A 372 -15.37 -3.18 1.81
CA PRO A 372 -14.56 -2.11 1.24
C PRO A 372 -14.68 -0.81 2.03
N LYS A 373 -13.55 -0.16 2.32
CA LYS A 373 -13.47 1.13 3.00
C LYS A 373 -13.52 2.30 2.00
N PRO A 374 -13.58 3.56 2.46
CA PRO A 374 -13.60 4.72 1.54
C PRO A 374 -12.39 4.80 0.60
N ASN A 375 -11.20 4.40 1.05
CA ASN A 375 -9.98 4.35 0.22
C ASN A 375 -10.05 3.29 -0.89
N PHE A 376 -10.73 2.14 -0.69
CA PHE A 376 -11.02 1.20 -1.77
C PHE A 376 -11.81 1.88 -2.89
N TRP A 377 -12.82 2.66 -2.54
CA TRP A 377 -13.64 3.37 -3.52
C TRP A 377 -12.90 4.52 -4.19
N ALA A 378 -11.92 5.14 -3.52
CA ALA A 378 -11.01 6.09 -4.16
C ALA A 378 -10.16 5.42 -5.26
N PHE A 379 -9.61 4.23 -5.00
CA PHE A 379 -8.94 3.43 -6.03
C PHE A 379 -9.90 3.02 -7.15
N LYS A 380 -11.16 2.71 -6.82
CA LYS A 380 -12.17 2.44 -7.84
C LYS A 380 -12.47 3.65 -8.73
N LEU A 381 -12.54 4.86 -8.18
CA LEU A 381 -12.65 6.08 -8.98
C LEU A 381 -11.42 6.27 -9.87
N LEU A 382 -10.21 6.09 -9.33
CA LEU A 382 -8.96 6.17 -10.08
C LEU A 382 -8.91 5.15 -11.24
N SER A 383 -9.42 3.93 -11.05
CA SER A 383 -9.44 2.90 -12.11
C SER A 383 -10.40 3.22 -13.26
N LYS A 384 -11.32 4.16 -13.07
CA LYS A 384 -12.28 4.61 -14.10
C LYS A 384 -11.79 5.82 -14.89
N LEU A 385 -10.70 6.47 -14.45
CA LEU A 385 -10.22 7.67 -15.12
C LEU A 385 -9.71 7.34 -16.53
N TYR A 386 -10.01 8.25 -17.47
CA TYR A 386 -9.49 8.14 -18.82
C TYR A 386 -7.97 8.35 -18.85
N SER A 387 -7.30 7.79 -19.85
CA SER A 387 -5.85 7.86 -19.96
C SER A 387 -5.32 9.24 -20.39
N GLN A 388 -6.14 10.09 -21.02
CA GLN A 388 -5.73 11.41 -21.46
C GLN A 388 -6.07 12.47 -20.40
N ARG A 389 -5.09 12.83 -19.57
CA ARG A 389 -5.22 13.90 -18.58
C ARG A 389 -5.00 15.26 -19.25
N LEU A 390 -5.90 16.20 -19.03
CA LEU A 390 -5.73 17.60 -19.43
C LEU A 390 -4.65 18.27 -18.55
N ASP A 391 -3.79 19.10 -19.16
CA ASP A 391 -2.69 19.80 -18.46
C ASP A 391 -3.21 20.97 -17.61
N ILE A 392 -4.14 20.69 -16.69
CA ILE A 392 -4.76 21.67 -15.77
C ILE A 392 -4.81 21.10 -14.35
N GLY A 393 -4.71 21.97 -13.36
CA GLY A 393 -4.89 21.61 -11.94
C GLY A 393 -3.81 20.70 -11.35
N PHE A 394 -2.71 20.45 -12.06
CA PHE A 394 -1.65 19.57 -11.59
C PHE A 394 -0.88 20.18 -10.42
N ARG A 395 -0.81 19.45 -9.29
CA ARG A 395 -0.07 19.84 -8.08
C ARG A 395 -0.42 21.25 -7.57
N ALA A 396 -1.70 21.62 -7.63
CA ALA A 396 -2.15 22.97 -7.25
C ALA A 396 -2.03 23.22 -5.74
N PHE A 397 -2.10 22.18 -4.90
CA PHE A 397 -2.03 22.21 -3.43
C PHE A 397 -2.95 23.25 -2.76
N GLY A 398 -4.08 23.54 -3.41
CA GLY A 398 -5.10 24.47 -2.88
C GLY A 398 -6.02 23.80 -1.84
N GLU A 399 -7.00 24.56 -1.32
CA GLU A 399 -8.07 24.02 -0.46
C GLU A 399 -8.94 23.01 -1.23
N VAL A 400 -9.26 23.35 -2.47
CA VAL A 400 -9.89 22.44 -3.44
C VAL A 400 -8.93 22.18 -4.59
N GLU A 401 -8.75 20.93 -4.90
CA GLU A 401 -7.90 20.45 -5.99
C GLU A 401 -8.76 19.72 -7.03
N TYR A 402 -8.27 19.63 -8.27
CA TYR A 402 -9.00 18.98 -9.34
C TYR A 402 -8.06 18.44 -10.42
N ALA A 403 -8.57 17.47 -11.17
CA ALA A 403 -7.96 17.01 -12.42
C ALA A 403 -9.07 16.74 -13.44
N ALA A 404 -8.76 16.87 -14.72
CA ALA A 404 -9.69 16.55 -15.78
C ALA A 404 -9.06 15.60 -16.79
N PHE A 405 -9.89 14.74 -17.37
CA PHE A 405 -9.48 13.70 -18.29
C PHE A 405 -10.45 13.68 -19.47
N ARG A 406 -9.98 13.19 -20.62
CA ARG A 406 -10.77 13.16 -21.85
C ARG A 406 -10.66 11.80 -22.55
N ASP A 407 -11.81 11.35 -23.10
CA ASP A 407 -11.87 10.29 -24.12
C ASP A 407 -12.94 10.67 -25.16
N GLY A 408 -12.49 11.03 -26.36
CA GLY A 408 -13.39 11.54 -27.40
C GLY A 408 -14.15 12.79 -26.97
N SER A 409 -15.51 12.72 -26.97
CA SER A 409 -16.43 13.76 -26.48
C SER A 409 -16.74 13.65 -24.98
N SER A 410 -16.28 12.60 -24.31
CA SER A 410 -16.50 12.40 -22.90
C SER A 410 -15.40 13.07 -22.06
N ILE A 411 -15.81 13.83 -21.03
CA ILE A 411 -14.93 14.55 -20.11
C ILE A 411 -15.19 14.04 -18.70
N GLN A 412 -14.13 13.69 -18.02
CA GLN A 412 -14.16 13.43 -16.58
C GLN A 412 -13.50 14.59 -15.82
N VAL A 413 -14.14 15.02 -14.73
CA VAL A 413 -13.61 16.03 -13.82
C VAL A 413 -13.70 15.50 -12.42
N VAL A 414 -12.55 15.24 -11.81
CA VAL A 414 -12.49 14.91 -10.39
C VAL A 414 -12.15 16.18 -9.61
N VAL A 415 -12.95 16.47 -8.57
CA VAL A 415 -12.73 17.57 -7.63
C VAL A 415 -12.74 17.02 -6.21
N PHE A 416 -11.85 17.53 -5.37
CA PHE A 416 -11.70 17.05 -3.99
C PHE A 416 -11.10 18.11 -3.09
N ALA A 417 -11.40 18.01 -1.78
CA ALA A 417 -10.95 18.98 -0.76
C ALA A 417 -10.06 18.28 0.28
N GLN A 418 -8.87 17.75 -0.16
CA GLN A 418 -7.98 17.01 0.72
C GLN A 418 -7.34 17.91 1.78
N SER A 419 -7.31 17.42 3.03
CA SER A 419 -6.59 18.03 4.15
C SER A 419 -5.83 16.97 4.95
N ASN A 420 -4.65 17.34 5.44
CA ASN A 420 -3.89 16.52 6.40
C ASN A 420 -4.33 16.78 7.85
N ASP A 421 -5.17 17.80 8.10
CA ASP A 421 -5.78 18.01 9.42
C ASP A 421 -7.07 17.18 9.56
N PRO A 422 -7.08 16.12 10.38
CA PRO A 422 -8.26 15.29 10.56
C PRO A 422 -9.41 16.00 11.28
N ASN A 423 -9.15 17.17 11.89
CA ASN A 423 -10.17 17.98 12.59
C ASN A 423 -10.75 19.11 11.73
N GLU A 424 -10.16 19.38 10.56
CA GLU A 424 -10.64 20.42 9.66
C GLU A 424 -12.02 20.08 9.11
N LYS A 425 -12.91 21.07 9.12
CA LYS A 425 -14.30 20.96 8.65
C LYS A 425 -14.69 22.23 7.91
N GLU A 426 -14.16 22.38 6.73
CA GLU A 426 -14.49 23.49 5.85
C GLU A 426 -15.45 23.08 4.75
N ARG A 427 -16.24 24.06 4.27
CA ARG A 427 -17.16 23.88 3.15
C ARG A 427 -16.69 24.74 1.97
N HIS A 428 -16.64 24.12 0.80
CA HIS A 428 -16.21 24.75 -0.43
C HIS A 428 -17.30 24.63 -1.50
N ASP A 429 -17.76 25.78 -2.00
CA ASP A 429 -18.67 25.83 -3.15
C ASP A 429 -17.84 26.02 -4.43
N VAL A 430 -18.00 25.10 -5.38
CA VAL A 430 -17.23 25.01 -6.63
C VAL A 430 -18.18 25.13 -7.81
N GLU A 431 -17.87 26.04 -8.74
CA GLU A 431 -18.49 26.14 -10.07
C GLU A 431 -17.51 25.55 -11.09
N ILE A 432 -17.97 24.57 -11.88
CA ILE A 432 -17.19 23.92 -12.94
C ILE A 432 -17.81 24.35 -14.27
N GLU A 433 -17.06 25.13 -15.05
CA GLU A 433 -17.44 25.52 -16.41
C GLU A 433 -16.64 24.69 -17.43
N ILE A 434 -17.33 24.05 -18.37
CA ILE A 434 -16.75 23.23 -19.43
C ILE A 434 -17.17 23.85 -20.77
N ASP A 435 -16.20 24.12 -21.64
CA ASP A 435 -16.48 24.59 -23.00
C ASP A 435 -17.16 23.49 -23.81
N GLY A 436 -18.38 23.74 -24.25
CA GLY A 436 -19.23 22.77 -24.96
C GLY A 436 -20.59 22.58 -24.29
N ILE A 437 -21.47 21.90 -25.00
CA ILE A 437 -22.85 21.60 -24.58
C ILE A 437 -22.92 20.16 -24.12
N ALA A 438 -23.26 19.92 -22.87
CA ALA A 438 -23.46 18.58 -22.36
C ALA A 438 -24.81 17.99 -22.80
N VAL A 439 -24.79 16.72 -23.17
CA VAL A 439 -26.01 15.92 -23.40
C VAL A 439 -26.38 15.11 -22.15
N SER A 440 -25.40 14.77 -21.32
CA SER A 440 -25.61 14.13 -20.04
C SER A 440 -24.46 14.39 -19.08
N ALA A 441 -24.73 14.28 -17.78
CA ALA A 441 -23.73 14.33 -16.73
C ALA A 441 -24.10 13.35 -15.62
N GLN A 442 -23.09 12.66 -15.10
CA GLN A 442 -23.17 11.78 -13.93
C GLN A 442 -22.14 12.21 -12.90
N VAL A 443 -22.38 11.87 -11.64
CA VAL A 443 -21.46 12.10 -10.53
C VAL A 443 -21.36 10.88 -9.62
N GLU A 444 -20.16 10.53 -9.22
CA GLU A 444 -19.85 9.54 -8.19
C GLU A 444 -19.14 10.26 -7.02
N ARG A 445 -19.53 9.93 -5.78
CA ARG A 445 -19.08 10.66 -4.60
C ARG A 445 -18.49 9.73 -3.54
N ILE A 446 -17.49 10.26 -2.82
CA ILE A 446 -17.03 9.72 -1.54
C ILE A 446 -17.11 10.86 -0.54
N ASP A 447 -18.05 10.78 0.40
CA ASP A 447 -18.33 11.81 1.39
C ASP A 447 -18.95 11.19 2.65
N ASP A 448 -19.55 12.00 3.53
CA ASP A 448 -20.16 11.52 4.77
C ASP A 448 -21.40 10.63 4.53
N ASP A 449 -22.03 10.71 3.36
CA ASP A 449 -23.24 9.95 3.00
C ASP A 449 -22.96 8.83 1.98
N HIS A 450 -21.92 8.96 1.17
CA HIS A 450 -21.56 8.03 0.10
C HIS A 450 -20.25 7.31 0.41
N CYS A 451 -20.20 6.00 0.12
CA CYS A 451 -19.03 5.16 0.35
C CYS A 451 -18.53 5.15 1.79
N ASN A 452 -19.47 5.31 2.75
CA ASN A 452 -19.15 5.38 4.18
C ASN A 452 -19.70 4.15 4.95
N PRO A 453 -19.01 3.01 4.89
CA PRO A 453 -19.43 1.78 5.57
C PRO A 453 -19.41 1.92 7.09
N LYS A 454 -18.46 2.70 7.65
CA LYS A 454 -18.35 2.96 9.09
C LYS A 454 -19.61 3.64 9.64
N LYS A 455 -20.21 4.57 8.90
CA LYS A 455 -21.49 5.21 9.27
C LYS A 455 -22.61 4.19 9.43
N LEU A 456 -22.75 3.24 8.49
CA LEU A 456 -23.75 2.20 8.54
C LEU A 456 -23.53 1.24 9.72
N TRP A 457 -22.27 0.89 9.99
CA TRP A 457 -21.91 0.09 11.15
C TRP A 457 -22.24 0.79 12.49
N LEU A 458 -21.97 2.10 12.60
CA LEU A 458 -22.34 2.90 13.77
C LEU A 458 -23.86 2.97 13.96
N GLN A 459 -24.64 3.12 12.88
CA GLN A 459 -26.11 3.10 12.91
C GLN A 459 -26.68 1.76 13.40
N MET A 460 -25.96 0.66 13.21
CA MET A 460 -26.33 -0.67 13.74
C MET A 460 -25.94 -0.87 15.21
N GLY A 461 -25.39 0.17 15.89
CA GLY A 461 -24.92 0.10 17.29
C GLY A 461 -23.49 -0.40 17.42
N ALA A 462 -22.69 -0.33 16.38
CA ALA A 462 -21.26 -0.70 16.34
C ALA A 462 -20.98 -2.12 16.89
N PRO A 463 -21.64 -3.17 16.39
CA PRO A 463 -21.46 -4.52 16.89
C PRO A 463 -20.01 -4.98 16.69
N GLN A 464 -19.44 -5.68 17.68
CA GLN A 464 -18.11 -6.23 17.60
C GLN A 464 -18.03 -7.34 16.55
N ASN A 465 -19.04 -8.20 16.49
CA ASN A 465 -19.13 -9.30 15.53
C ASN A 465 -20.33 -9.05 14.61
N LEU A 466 -20.05 -8.94 13.33
CA LEU A 466 -21.07 -8.77 12.30
C LEU A 466 -21.63 -10.13 11.87
N THR A 467 -22.93 -10.21 11.71
CA THR A 467 -23.54 -11.35 11.01
C THR A 467 -23.33 -11.22 9.49
N PRO A 468 -23.32 -12.33 8.70
CA PRO A 468 -23.19 -12.26 7.25
C PRO A 468 -24.21 -11.31 6.59
N LYS A 469 -25.44 -11.24 7.11
CA LYS A 469 -26.47 -10.32 6.61
C LYS A 469 -26.13 -8.84 6.89
N GLN A 470 -25.53 -8.54 8.04
CA GLN A 470 -25.08 -7.18 8.37
C GLN A 470 -23.91 -6.78 7.48
N VAL A 471 -22.97 -7.69 7.24
CA VAL A 471 -21.85 -7.46 6.29
C VAL A 471 -22.39 -7.12 4.91
N GLU A 472 -23.31 -7.94 4.37
CA GLU A 472 -23.90 -7.71 3.06
C GLU A 472 -24.67 -6.38 3.00
N ASN A 473 -25.46 -6.05 4.02
CA ASN A 473 -26.17 -4.78 4.09
C ASN A 473 -25.21 -3.57 4.06
N ILE A 474 -24.08 -3.65 4.76
CA ILE A 474 -23.07 -2.58 4.75
C ILE A 474 -22.42 -2.50 3.36
N LYS A 475 -22.01 -3.63 2.76
CA LYS A 475 -21.41 -3.67 1.42
C LYS A 475 -22.34 -3.02 0.37
N VAL A 476 -23.59 -3.42 0.34
CA VAL A 476 -24.59 -2.88 -0.60
C VAL A 476 -24.87 -1.41 -0.34
N GLY A 477 -25.00 -1.01 0.93
CA GLY A 477 -25.35 0.35 1.33
C GLY A 477 -24.21 1.37 1.14
N SER A 478 -22.94 0.91 1.12
CA SER A 478 -21.78 1.77 0.95
C SER A 478 -21.07 1.60 -0.40
N LYS A 479 -21.67 0.90 -1.35
CA LYS A 479 -21.09 0.71 -2.69
C LYS A 479 -21.10 2.05 -3.46
N LEU A 480 -20.01 2.34 -4.17
CA LEU A 480 -19.92 3.47 -5.09
C LEU A 480 -21.00 3.39 -6.17
N ARG A 481 -21.70 4.50 -6.39
CA ARG A 481 -22.80 4.59 -7.37
C ARG A 481 -22.72 5.89 -8.15
N ALA A 482 -23.02 5.79 -9.45
CA ALA A 482 -23.23 6.95 -10.29
C ALA A 482 -24.66 7.47 -10.13
N GLU A 483 -24.78 8.78 -9.98
CA GLU A 483 -26.03 9.53 -9.91
C GLU A 483 -26.09 10.55 -11.05
N THR A 484 -27.29 10.92 -11.49
CA THR A 484 -27.43 12.01 -12.47
C THR A 484 -27.00 13.33 -11.85
N ALA A 485 -26.09 14.05 -12.52
CA ALA A 485 -25.66 15.38 -12.10
C ALA A 485 -26.49 16.44 -12.83
N GLU A 486 -26.97 17.45 -12.07
CA GLU A 486 -27.64 18.61 -12.64
C GLU A 486 -26.62 19.56 -13.27
N PHE A 487 -26.93 20.11 -14.44
CA PHE A 487 -26.11 21.10 -15.13
C PHE A 487 -27.00 22.17 -15.79
N ALA A 488 -26.39 23.32 -16.02
CA ALA A 488 -27.02 24.43 -16.71
C ALA A 488 -26.14 24.89 -17.89
N PHE A 489 -26.72 25.70 -18.76
CA PHE A 489 -25.97 26.31 -19.86
C PHE A 489 -25.80 27.82 -19.65
N ARG A 490 -24.59 28.30 -19.86
CA ARG A 490 -24.27 29.72 -19.79
C ARG A 490 -23.21 30.05 -20.87
N ASN A 491 -23.55 30.93 -21.83
CA ASN A 491 -22.65 31.37 -22.91
C ASN A 491 -22.00 30.21 -23.68
N CYS A 492 -22.78 29.24 -24.13
CA CYS A 492 -22.33 28.02 -24.83
C CYS A 492 -21.37 27.14 -24.01
N LYS A 493 -21.43 27.22 -22.70
CA LYS A 493 -20.69 26.36 -21.78
C LYS A 493 -21.66 25.57 -20.90
N THR A 494 -21.25 24.38 -20.54
CA THR A 494 -21.87 23.57 -19.50
C THR A 494 -21.36 24.03 -18.14
N VAL A 495 -22.28 24.23 -17.19
CA VAL A 495 -21.99 24.69 -15.83
C VAL A 495 -22.53 23.68 -14.84
N LEU A 496 -21.66 23.16 -13.98
CA LEU A 496 -22.02 22.33 -12.84
C LEU A 496 -21.68 23.04 -11.53
N HIS A 497 -22.47 22.76 -10.50
CA HIS A 497 -22.21 23.24 -9.14
C HIS A 497 -21.93 22.05 -8.21
N CYS A 498 -20.87 22.16 -7.45
CA CYS A 498 -20.45 21.16 -6.49
C CYS A 498 -20.20 21.81 -5.14
N THR A 499 -20.71 21.20 -4.08
CA THR A 499 -20.34 21.56 -2.70
C THR A 499 -19.55 20.41 -2.11
N LEU A 500 -18.36 20.69 -1.61
CA LEU A 500 -17.49 19.75 -0.93
C LEU A 500 -17.28 20.17 0.52
N GLN A 501 -17.26 19.23 1.42
CA GLN A 501 -16.65 19.39 2.74
C GLN A 501 -15.21 18.87 2.70
N THR A 502 -14.42 19.19 3.72
CA THR A 502 -13.07 18.67 3.88
C THR A 502 -13.04 17.15 3.68
N ASN A 503 -12.12 16.70 2.83
CA ASN A 503 -11.91 15.31 2.41
C ASN A 503 -13.04 14.68 1.59
N ASP A 504 -13.99 15.46 1.06
CA ASP A 504 -14.94 14.97 0.06
C ASP A 504 -14.28 14.86 -1.31
N ILE A 505 -14.80 13.91 -2.10
CA ILE A 505 -14.42 13.64 -3.49
C ILE A 505 -15.69 13.57 -4.34
N ALA A 506 -15.64 14.19 -5.53
CA ALA A 506 -16.66 14.04 -6.57
C ALA A 506 -15.99 13.82 -7.93
N LEU A 507 -16.35 12.75 -8.62
CA LEU A 507 -15.98 12.48 -10.01
C LEU A 507 -17.20 12.72 -10.90
N TYR A 508 -17.13 13.73 -11.75
CA TYR A 508 -18.12 13.99 -12.79
C TYR A 508 -17.69 13.34 -14.10
N THR A 509 -18.63 12.66 -14.77
CA THR A 509 -18.48 12.18 -16.15
C THR A 509 -19.52 12.88 -17.01
N ILE A 510 -19.07 13.64 -18.01
CA ILE A 510 -19.89 14.53 -18.82
C ILE A 510 -19.72 14.16 -20.29
N GLU A 511 -20.84 13.87 -20.97
CA GLU A 511 -20.88 13.65 -22.40
C GLU A 511 -21.23 14.97 -23.11
N LEU A 512 -20.35 15.43 -24.02
CA LEU A 512 -20.57 16.64 -24.81
C LEU A 512 -21.17 16.32 -26.17
N GLU A 513 -21.90 17.28 -26.76
CA GLU A 513 -22.25 17.22 -28.18
C GLU A 513 -20.98 17.09 -29.01
N GLY A 514 -21.00 16.16 -29.99
CA GLY A 514 -19.86 15.87 -30.88
C GLY A 514 -19.56 16.96 -31.90
#